data_166dc28982d2e02f0786381d10f29322
#
_entry.id   166dc28982d2e02f0786381d10f29322
#
_cell.length_a   1.000
_cell.length_b   1.000
_cell.length_c   1.000
_cell.angle_alpha   90.00
_cell.angle_beta   90.00
_cell.angle_gamma   90.00
#
_symmetry.space_group_name_H-M   'P 1'
#
loop_
_entity.id
_entity.type
_entity.pdbx_description
1 polymer ?
#
loop_
_entity_poly.entity_id
_entity_poly.type
_entity_poly.pdbx_seq_one_letter_code
_entity_poly.pdbx_strand_id
1 'polypeptide(L)'
;MEAFRRISSLVRKEYNQLIRDRSSLVIGIVIPIMLILLIGYGMSLDVKNVPVAVVMEDASPTVQDMLSFMDGSDYFDPRYTTSMKEGTEMMNRREVDAIIRVPPNFTENLFRGGSHVQIILWGVDAASARTAGSYLEAGLASWQAANASKYMTVSDGIGFVSVTPRQWFNDANTSTWFFIPGLVVLIMTLVGVFLTTMVMAREWERGTLEALFITPVRPIEILLSKMIPYFGIATIGFWLCMAAARYLYGVPVHGSFLMILLGSVIYLIVTLGMGLTISSVIKNQFFACQVSMLVSTLPTVMLSGFIFDLRSAPAVVYAVGHVLPATYYMELLKSLFLAGNDWALIRENCLILGGYAVFFTGLSCVVTKKRLE
;
A
#
# COMPACT_ATOMS: atom_id res chain seq x y z
N MET A 1 38.31 23.63 -0.48
CA MET A 1 38.98 22.44 0.07
C MET A 1 38.69 22.20 1.55
N GLU A 2 38.71 23.23 2.44
CA GLU A 2 38.49 23.03 3.89
C GLU A 2 37.09 22.50 4.24
N ALA A 3 36.01 23.01 3.65
CA ALA A 3 34.64 22.52 3.89
C ALA A 3 34.50 21.04 3.57
N PHE A 4 35.07 20.57 2.47
CA PHE A 4 35.03 19.15 2.06
C PHE A 4 35.76 18.25 3.07
N ARG A 5 36.93 18.72 3.57
CA ARG A 5 37.69 17.97 4.61
C ARG A 5 36.89 17.89 5.92
N ARG A 6 36.20 18.97 6.32
CA ARG A 6 35.34 18.98 7.51
C ARG A 6 34.16 18.03 7.37
N ILE A 7 33.44 18.10 6.24
CA ILE A 7 32.32 17.18 5.97
C ILE A 7 32.81 15.72 5.96
N SER A 8 33.90 15.42 5.28
CA SER A 8 34.43 14.05 5.20
C SER A 8 34.84 13.50 6.59
N SER A 9 35.45 14.31 7.45
CA SER A 9 35.80 13.88 8.80
C SER A 9 34.56 13.65 9.68
N LEU A 10 33.53 14.49 9.54
CA LEU A 10 32.25 14.32 10.24
C LEU A 10 31.51 13.09 9.74
N VAL A 11 31.42 12.88 8.42
CA VAL A 11 30.82 11.67 7.83
C VAL A 11 31.50 10.41 8.34
N ARG A 12 32.85 10.40 8.41
CA ARG A 12 33.61 9.26 8.95
C ARG A 12 33.29 9.01 10.43
N LYS A 13 33.15 10.07 11.23
CA LYS A 13 32.71 9.96 12.64
C LYS A 13 31.32 9.34 12.72
N GLU A 14 30.36 9.88 11.98
CA GLU A 14 28.97 9.40 11.97
C GLU A 14 28.88 7.95 11.47
N TYR A 15 29.63 7.58 10.41
CA TYR A 15 29.69 6.21 9.90
C TYR A 15 30.21 5.22 10.94
N ASN A 16 31.30 5.56 11.65
CA ASN A 16 31.83 4.73 12.73
C ASN A 16 30.85 4.60 13.90
N GLN A 17 30.12 5.66 14.21
CA GLN A 17 29.09 5.65 15.23
C GLN A 17 27.92 4.75 14.82
N LEU A 18 27.48 4.87 13.56
CA LEU A 18 26.39 4.12 12.97
C LEU A 18 26.62 2.60 13.02
N ILE A 19 27.81 2.13 12.63
CA ILE A 19 28.13 0.67 12.65
C ILE A 19 28.12 0.13 14.10
N ARG A 20 28.44 0.95 15.08
CA ARG A 20 28.42 0.57 16.50
C ARG A 20 27.04 0.73 17.15
N ASP A 21 26.13 1.46 16.51
CA ASP A 21 24.78 1.67 17.03
C ASP A 21 23.82 0.58 16.53
N ARG A 22 23.63 -0.43 17.36
CA ARG A 22 22.70 -1.53 17.07
C ARG A 22 21.28 -1.05 16.80
N SER A 23 20.83 0.03 17.45
CA SER A 23 19.47 0.56 17.28
C SER A 23 19.25 1.08 15.86
N SER A 24 20.20 1.86 15.32
CA SER A 24 20.09 2.37 13.96
C SER A 24 20.15 1.26 12.91
N LEU A 25 20.94 0.20 13.14
CA LEU A 25 21.00 -0.97 12.25
C LEU A 25 19.68 -1.76 12.27
N VAL A 26 19.09 -1.94 13.46
CA VAL A 26 17.78 -2.60 13.59
C VAL A 26 16.71 -1.81 12.85
N ILE A 27 16.66 -0.49 13.03
CA ILE A 27 15.67 0.37 12.38
C ILE A 27 15.84 0.37 10.85
N GLY A 28 17.07 0.45 10.36
CA GLY A 28 17.33 0.57 8.92
C GLY A 28 17.28 -0.74 8.14
N ILE A 29 17.47 -1.89 8.80
CA ILE A 29 17.58 -3.19 8.14
C ILE A 29 16.52 -4.18 8.64
N VAL A 30 16.41 -4.38 9.96
CA VAL A 30 15.53 -5.41 10.53
C VAL A 30 14.07 -4.99 10.42
N ILE A 31 13.74 -3.74 10.76
CA ILE A 31 12.36 -3.23 10.69
C ILE A 31 11.80 -3.29 9.26
N PRO A 32 12.48 -2.85 8.18
CA PRO A 32 12.01 -3.03 6.82
C PRO A 32 11.64 -4.47 6.48
N ILE A 33 12.54 -5.40 6.78
CA ILE A 33 12.32 -6.83 6.52
C ILE A 33 11.12 -7.34 7.32
N MET A 34 11.08 -7.03 8.62
CA MET A 34 10.00 -7.47 9.50
C MET A 34 8.65 -6.92 9.04
N LEU A 35 8.56 -5.63 8.73
CA LEU A 35 7.32 -5.00 8.30
C LEU A 35 6.85 -5.52 6.94
N ILE A 36 7.75 -5.66 5.96
CA ILE A 36 7.35 -6.16 4.64
C ILE A 36 6.89 -7.61 4.70
N LEU A 37 7.51 -8.44 5.54
CA LEU A 37 7.08 -9.82 5.76
C LEU A 37 5.77 -9.89 6.55
N LEU A 38 5.69 -9.20 7.68
CA LEU A 38 4.54 -9.30 8.58
C LEU A 38 3.29 -8.70 7.95
N ILE A 39 3.39 -7.50 7.38
CA ILE A 39 2.24 -6.83 6.77
C ILE A 39 1.95 -7.41 5.38
N GLY A 40 2.99 -7.71 4.59
CA GLY A 40 2.81 -8.25 3.24
C GLY A 40 2.17 -9.65 3.20
N TYR A 41 2.48 -10.52 4.17
CA TYR A 41 1.80 -11.81 4.33
C TYR A 41 0.56 -11.73 5.21
N GLY A 42 0.54 -10.83 6.21
CA GLY A 42 -0.55 -10.72 7.17
C GLY A 42 -1.78 -9.99 6.65
N MET A 43 -1.61 -9.10 5.66
CA MET A 43 -2.72 -8.37 5.03
C MET A 43 -2.96 -8.87 3.61
N SER A 44 -3.60 -10.03 3.48
CA SER A 44 -4.19 -10.44 2.21
C SER A 44 -5.54 -9.73 2.07
N LEU A 45 -5.63 -8.80 1.12
CA LEU A 45 -6.90 -8.19 0.71
C LEU A 45 -7.59 -9.03 -0.37
N ASP A 46 -6.95 -10.08 -0.85
CA ASP A 46 -7.55 -11.02 -1.78
C ASP A 46 -8.47 -11.96 -1.02
N VAL A 47 -9.74 -11.90 -1.34
CA VAL A 47 -10.75 -12.80 -0.82
C VAL A 47 -10.64 -14.10 -1.63
N LYS A 48 -10.01 -15.13 -1.01
CA LYS A 48 -9.85 -16.47 -1.59
C LYS A 48 -10.55 -17.50 -0.72
N ASN A 49 -10.98 -18.61 -1.36
CA ASN A 49 -11.65 -19.72 -0.68
C ASN A 49 -12.84 -19.24 0.16
N VAL A 50 -13.68 -18.34 -0.41
CA VAL A 50 -14.91 -17.90 0.27
C VAL A 50 -15.81 -19.09 0.47
N PRO A 51 -16.13 -19.48 1.70
CA PRO A 51 -17.08 -20.56 1.94
C PRO A 51 -18.50 -20.07 1.62
N VAL A 52 -19.12 -20.69 0.59
CA VAL A 52 -20.44 -20.30 0.08
C VAL A 52 -21.41 -21.45 0.26
N ALA A 53 -22.52 -21.23 0.98
CA ALA A 53 -23.63 -22.18 1.00
C ALA A 53 -24.45 -22.03 -0.29
N VAL A 54 -24.49 -23.08 -1.07
CA VAL A 54 -25.25 -23.14 -2.33
C VAL A 54 -26.56 -23.85 -2.08
N VAL A 55 -27.64 -23.08 -1.91
CA VAL A 55 -28.98 -23.60 -1.67
C VAL A 55 -29.68 -23.84 -3.01
N MET A 56 -29.68 -25.08 -3.46
CA MET A 56 -30.32 -25.50 -4.70
C MET A 56 -31.71 -26.07 -4.41
N GLU A 57 -32.74 -25.23 -4.53
CA GLU A 57 -34.13 -25.70 -4.46
C GLU A 57 -34.63 -26.22 -5.82
N ASP A 58 -33.92 -25.83 -6.90
CA ASP A 58 -34.08 -26.40 -8.25
C ASP A 58 -32.81 -27.24 -8.60
N ALA A 59 -32.91 -28.52 -8.67
CA ALA A 59 -31.81 -29.45 -8.93
C ALA A 59 -31.63 -29.77 -10.43
N SER A 60 -32.05 -28.87 -11.31
CA SER A 60 -31.93 -29.06 -12.75
C SER A 60 -30.49 -29.05 -13.26
N PRO A 61 -30.17 -29.72 -14.37
CA PRO A 61 -28.84 -29.64 -14.99
C PRO A 61 -28.43 -28.20 -15.37
N THR A 62 -29.41 -27.35 -15.68
CA THR A 62 -29.17 -25.92 -15.98
C THR A 62 -28.66 -25.16 -14.79
N VAL A 63 -29.17 -25.43 -13.59
CA VAL A 63 -28.69 -24.81 -12.34
C VAL A 63 -27.30 -25.31 -11.99
N GLN A 64 -27.03 -26.60 -12.17
CA GLN A 64 -25.69 -27.16 -11.96
C GLN A 64 -24.65 -26.53 -12.92
N ASP A 65 -25.01 -26.39 -14.21
CA ASP A 65 -24.16 -25.71 -15.20
C ASP A 65 -23.93 -24.23 -14.81
N MET A 66 -25.00 -23.55 -14.37
CA MET A 66 -24.91 -22.15 -13.93
C MET A 66 -23.95 -21.93 -12.75
N LEU A 67 -23.90 -22.86 -11.81
CA LEU A 67 -23.10 -22.76 -10.59
C LEU A 67 -21.72 -23.41 -10.73
N SER A 68 -21.42 -24.05 -11.85
CA SER A 68 -20.17 -24.77 -12.11
C SER A 68 -18.92 -23.88 -12.07
N PHE A 69 -19.08 -22.56 -12.24
CA PHE A 69 -17.94 -21.60 -12.12
C PHE A 69 -17.33 -21.56 -10.71
N MET A 70 -18.06 -22.02 -9.70
CA MET A 70 -17.53 -22.10 -8.33
C MET A 70 -16.71 -23.37 -8.11
N ASP A 71 -17.01 -24.46 -8.85
CA ASP A 71 -16.32 -25.72 -8.66
C ASP A 71 -14.89 -25.68 -9.18
N GLY A 72 -13.92 -25.93 -8.29
CA GLY A 72 -12.49 -25.86 -8.61
C GLY A 72 -11.93 -24.44 -8.76
N SER A 73 -12.69 -23.42 -8.36
CA SER A 73 -12.24 -22.03 -8.33
C SER A 73 -11.38 -21.77 -7.09
N ASP A 74 -10.28 -21.04 -7.24
CA ASP A 74 -9.47 -20.58 -6.11
C ASP A 74 -10.18 -19.53 -5.22
N TYR A 75 -11.32 -19.03 -5.67
CA TYR A 75 -12.06 -17.95 -5.01
C TYR A 75 -13.19 -18.46 -4.11
N PHE A 76 -13.74 -19.66 -4.38
CA PHE A 76 -14.91 -20.18 -3.70
C PHE A 76 -14.70 -21.59 -3.14
N ASP A 77 -15.27 -21.84 -1.97
CA ASP A 77 -15.45 -23.18 -1.37
C ASP A 77 -16.96 -23.48 -1.27
N PRO A 78 -17.59 -24.03 -2.34
CA PRO A 78 -19.03 -24.22 -2.37
C PRO A 78 -19.46 -25.39 -1.49
N ARG A 79 -20.45 -25.16 -0.61
CA ARG A 79 -21.11 -26.17 0.22
C ARG A 79 -22.55 -26.29 -0.20
N TYR A 80 -22.86 -27.37 -0.87
CA TYR A 80 -24.20 -27.62 -1.46
C TYR A 80 -25.20 -28.06 -0.39
N THR A 81 -26.39 -27.45 -0.39
CA THR A 81 -27.56 -27.84 0.42
C THR A 81 -28.83 -27.59 -0.35
N THR A 82 -29.91 -28.25 0.07
CA THR A 82 -31.24 -28.06 -0.53
C THR A 82 -32.18 -27.22 0.34
N SER A 83 -31.72 -26.85 1.55
CA SER A 83 -32.56 -26.16 2.51
C SER A 83 -32.00 -24.77 2.86
N MET A 84 -32.81 -23.73 2.68
CA MET A 84 -32.46 -22.39 3.11
C MET A 84 -32.25 -22.30 4.62
N LYS A 85 -32.95 -23.13 5.40
CA LYS A 85 -32.76 -23.18 6.86
C LYS A 85 -31.34 -23.63 7.22
N GLU A 86 -30.87 -24.69 6.56
CA GLU A 86 -29.51 -25.20 6.76
C GLU A 86 -28.45 -24.17 6.34
N GLY A 87 -28.59 -23.52 5.18
CA GLY A 87 -27.72 -22.45 4.73
C GLY A 87 -27.65 -21.28 5.73
N THR A 88 -28.80 -20.89 6.30
CA THR A 88 -28.85 -19.85 7.33
C THR A 88 -28.19 -20.29 8.65
N GLU A 89 -28.35 -21.56 9.04
CA GLU A 89 -27.67 -22.10 10.21
C GLU A 89 -26.15 -22.13 10.02
N MET A 90 -25.65 -22.53 8.84
CA MET A 90 -24.23 -22.47 8.49
C MET A 90 -23.69 -21.03 8.58
N MET A 91 -24.43 -20.04 8.07
CA MET A 91 -24.05 -18.65 8.15
C MET A 91 -24.01 -18.14 9.60
N ASN A 92 -25.01 -18.49 10.41
CA ASN A 92 -25.03 -18.11 11.82
C ASN A 92 -23.90 -18.74 12.64
N ARG A 93 -23.45 -19.95 12.27
CA ARG A 93 -22.28 -20.62 12.89
C ARG A 93 -20.94 -20.14 12.31
N ARG A 94 -20.95 -19.21 11.37
CA ARG A 94 -19.75 -18.73 10.65
C ARG A 94 -19.02 -19.83 9.88
N GLU A 95 -19.74 -20.80 9.41
CA GLU A 95 -19.20 -21.84 8.53
C GLU A 95 -19.16 -21.40 7.08
N VAL A 96 -20.00 -20.39 6.72
CA VAL A 96 -20.07 -19.77 5.39
C VAL A 96 -20.19 -18.25 5.49
N ASP A 97 -19.60 -17.55 4.54
CA ASP A 97 -19.61 -16.09 4.44
C ASP A 97 -20.61 -15.57 3.39
N ALA A 98 -21.13 -16.47 2.55
CA ALA A 98 -22.16 -16.14 1.56
C ALA A 98 -23.15 -17.29 1.42
N ILE A 99 -24.39 -16.95 1.04
CA ILE A 99 -25.41 -17.89 0.62
C ILE A 99 -25.85 -17.50 -0.77
N ILE A 100 -25.83 -18.43 -1.71
CA ILE A 100 -26.47 -18.31 -3.02
C ILE A 100 -27.70 -19.22 -3.04
N ARG A 101 -28.87 -18.62 -3.21
CA ARG A 101 -30.13 -19.36 -3.26
C ARG A 101 -30.69 -19.33 -4.65
N VAL A 102 -30.96 -20.53 -5.20
CA VAL A 102 -31.65 -20.72 -6.45
C VAL A 102 -33.05 -21.22 -6.12
N PRO A 103 -34.13 -20.46 -6.43
CA PRO A 103 -35.49 -20.83 -6.10
C PRO A 103 -35.98 -22.06 -6.94
N PRO A 104 -37.01 -22.78 -6.47
CA PRO A 104 -37.47 -24.04 -7.09
C PRO A 104 -38.01 -23.87 -8.52
N ASN A 105 -38.43 -22.68 -8.89
CA ASN A 105 -38.98 -22.37 -10.22
C ASN A 105 -37.97 -21.66 -11.13
N PHE A 106 -36.67 -21.73 -10.80
CA PHE A 106 -35.64 -20.98 -11.52
C PHE A 106 -35.62 -21.35 -13.01
N THR A 107 -35.52 -22.62 -13.34
CA THR A 107 -35.43 -23.11 -14.72
C THR A 107 -36.69 -22.77 -15.53
N GLU A 108 -37.88 -22.92 -14.95
CA GLU A 108 -39.12 -22.55 -15.60
C GLU A 108 -39.21 -21.05 -15.92
N ASN A 109 -38.85 -20.22 -14.94
CA ASN A 109 -38.86 -18.78 -15.09
C ASN A 109 -37.73 -18.26 -16.02
N LEU A 110 -36.61 -18.98 -16.11
CA LEU A 110 -35.51 -18.65 -17.03
C LEU A 110 -36.02 -18.67 -18.50
N PHE A 111 -36.80 -19.68 -18.89
CA PHE A 111 -37.39 -19.75 -20.22
C PHE A 111 -38.50 -18.72 -20.46
N ARG A 112 -39.08 -18.17 -19.39
CA ARG A 112 -40.10 -17.10 -19.45
C ARG A 112 -39.51 -15.70 -19.37
N GLY A 113 -38.17 -15.56 -19.19
CA GLY A 113 -37.47 -14.26 -19.13
C GLY A 113 -37.46 -13.53 -17.79
N GLY A 114 -37.69 -14.23 -16.66
CA GLY A 114 -37.79 -13.58 -15.33
C GLY A 114 -37.27 -14.42 -14.16
N SER A 115 -36.08 -15.02 -14.26
CA SER A 115 -35.48 -15.76 -13.15
C SER A 115 -34.63 -14.88 -12.23
N HIS A 116 -34.64 -15.21 -10.95
CA HIS A 116 -33.85 -14.48 -9.92
C HIS A 116 -33.00 -15.46 -9.11
N VAL A 117 -31.79 -15.08 -8.83
CA VAL A 117 -30.89 -15.73 -7.86
C VAL A 117 -30.70 -14.77 -6.71
N GLN A 118 -30.85 -15.25 -5.48
CA GLN A 118 -30.63 -14.44 -4.29
C GLN A 118 -29.23 -14.70 -3.75
N ILE A 119 -28.46 -13.63 -3.54
CA ILE A 119 -27.15 -13.66 -2.88
C ILE A 119 -27.29 -12.97 -1.53
N ILE A 120 -26.94 -13.67 -0.45
CA ILE A 120 -26.92 -13.14 0.91
C ILE A 120 -25.48 -13.21 1.39
N LEU A 121 -24.94 -12.08 1.86
CA LEU A 121 -23.54 -11.93 2.25
C LEU A 121 -23.43 -11.63 3.74
N TRP A 122 -22.40 -12.15 4.37
CA TRP A 122 -22.08 -11.82 5.75
C TRP A 122 -21.50 -10.42 5.85
N GLY A 123 -22.30 -9.43 6.23
CA GLY A 123 -21.99 -8.00 6.16
C GLY A 123 -21.14 -7.44 7.29
N VAL A 124 -20.63 -8.26 8.22
CA VAL A 124 -19.78 -7.76 9.33
C VAL A 124 -18.47 -7.19 8.82
N ASP A 125 -17.85 -7.83 7.82
CA ASP A 125 -16.77 -7.27 7.03
C ASP A 125 -17.31 -6.81 5.67
N ALA A 126 -17.59 -5.51 5.59
CA ALA A 126 -18.19 -4.92 4.39
C ALA A 126 -17.27 -4.96 3.16
N ALA A 127 -15.94 -5.00 3.33
CA ALA A 127 -15.00 -5.06 2.22
C ALA A 127 -14.97 -6.46 1.60
N SER A 128 -14.79 -7.50 2.42
CA SER A 128 -14.81 -8.91 1.99
C SER A 128 -16.17 -9.29 1.42
N ALA A 129 -17.27 -8.89 2.07
CA ALA A 129 -18.61 -9.15 1.59
C ALA A 129 -18.87 -8.54 0.19
N ARG A 130 -18.46 -7.28 -0.02
CA ARG A 130 -18.61 -6.62 -1.33
C ARG A 130 -17.79 -7.30 -2.41
N THR A 131 -16.56 -7.70 -2.10
CA THR A 131 -15.67 -8.40 -3.04
C THR A 131 -16.25 -9.78 -3.40
N ALA A 132 -16.67 -10.57 -2.41
CA ALA A 132 -17.32 -11.87 -2.63
C ALA A 132 -18.59 -11.73 -3.46
N GLY A 133 -19.43 -10.72 -3.16
CA GLY A 133 -20.63 -10.41 -3.93
C GLY A 133 -20.31 -10.11 -5.40
N SER A 134 -19.32 -9.23 -5.64
CA SER A 134 -18.90 -8.90 -7.02
C SER A 134 -18.38 -10.12 -7.80
N TYR A 135 -17.68 -11.04 -7.14
CA TYR A 135 -17.20 -12.27 -7.79
C TYR A 135 -18.36 -13.21 -8.13
N LEU A 136 -19.34 -13.38 -7.23
CA LEU A 136 -20.55 -14.17 -7.49
C LEU A 136 -21.38 -13.57 -8.63
N GLU A 137 -21.59 -12.25 -8.61
CA GLU A 137 -22.29 -11.53 -9.68
C GLU A 137 -21.58 -11.68 -11.03
N ALA A 138 -20.25 -11.54 -11.06
CA ALA A 138 -19.46 -11.70 -12.27
C ALA A 138 -19.51 -13.12 -12.83
N GLY A 139 -19.47 -14.15 -11.96
CA GLY A 139 -19.62 -15.55 -12.36
C GLY A 139 -20.98 -15.83 -12.98
N LEU A 140 -22.06 -15.37 -12.35
CA LEU A 140 -23.41 -15.49 -12.87
C LEU A 140 -23.60 -14.72 -14.18
N ALA A 141 -23.06 -13.51 -14.29
CA ALA A 141 -23.13 -12.71 -15.51
C ALA A 141 -22.36 -13.37 -16.67
N SER A 142 -21.20 -13.98 -16.40
CA SER A 142 -20.42 -14.70 -17.41
C SER A 142 -21.19 -15.93 -17.96
N TRP A 143 -21.82 -16.69 -17.08
CA TRP A 143 -22.68 -17.80 -17.48
C TRP A 143 -23.86 -17.32 -18.31
N GLN A 144 -24.54 -16.25 -17.87
CA GLN A 144 -25.65 -15.66 -18.59
C GLN A 144 -25.24 -15.20 -20.00
N ALA A 145 -24.10 -14.55 -20.14
CA ALA A 145 -23.58 -14.10 -21.42
C ALA A 145 -23.24 -15.28 -22.35
N ALA A 146 -22.64 -16.35 -21.83
CA ALA A 146 -22.30 -17.55 -22.59
C ALA A 146 -23.53 -18.32 -23.07
N ASN A 147 -24.63 -18.31 -22.32
CA ASN A 147 -25.85 -19.07 -22.60
C ASN A 147 -27.01 -18.19 -23.12
N ALA A 148 -26.79 -16.90 -23.35
CA ALA A 148 -27.83 -15.97 -23.82
C ALA A 148 -28.56 -16.49 -25.09
N SER A 149 -27.83 -17.06 -26.05
CA SER A 149 -28.36 -17.60 -27.28
C SER A 149 -29.26 -18.84 -27.10
N LYS A 150 -29.12 -19.57 -25.99
CA LYS A 150 -29.92 -20.79 -25.69
C LYS A 150 -31.24 -20.48 -25.01
N TYR A 151 -31.27 -19.43 -24.17
CA TYR A 151 -32.37 -19.18 -23.24
C TYR A 151 -33.21 -17.96 -23.59
N MET A 152 -32.76 -17.13 -24.53
CA MET A 152 -33.52 -15.99 -25.00
C MET A 152 -34.17 -16.31 -26.34
N THR A 153 -35.48 -16.49 -26.33
CA THR A 153 -36.26 -16.49 -27.57
C THR A 153 -36.11 -15.14 -28.24
N VAL A 154 -35.72 -15.14 -29.51
CA VAL A 154 -35.60 -13.99 -30.38
C VAL A 154 -36.99 -13.35 -30.57
N SER A 155 -37.45 -12.61 -29.60
CA SER A 155 -38.60 -11.74 -29.70
C SER A 155 -38.10 -10.31 -29.44
N ASP A 156 -38.06 -9.52 -30.47
CA ASP A 156 -37.65 -8.13 -30.54
C ASP A 156 -36.14 -7.89 -30.75
N GLY A 157 -35.71 -7.86 -31.97
CA GLY A 157 -34.67 -7.14 -32.67
C GLY A 157 -33.56 -6.35 -31.93
N ILE A 158 -33.36 -6.58 -30.65
CA ILE A 158 -32.33 -5.91 -29.81
C ILE A 158 -31.12 -6.85 -29.77
N GLY A 159 -30.06 -6.41 -30.44
CA GLY A 159 -28.77 -7.11 -30.37
C GLY A 159 -28.20 -7.07 -28.95
N PHE A 160 -27.68 -8.22 -28.49
CA PHE A 160 -27.00 -8.29 -27.21
C PHE A 160 -25.63 -7.66 -27.30
N VAL A 161 -25.33 -6.75 -26.36
CA VAL A 161 -23.98 -6.24 -26.12
C VAL A 161 -23.36 -7.07 -25.00
N SER A 162 -22.47 -8.00 -25.34
CA SER A 162 -21.64 -8.68 -24.34
C SER A 162 -20.55 -7.71 -23.89
N VAL A 163 -20.63 -7.28 -22.65
CA VAL A 163 -19.58 -6.47 -22.02
C VAL A 163 -18.59 -7.42 -21.39
N THR A 164 -17.38 -7.51 -21.93
CA THR A 164 -16.29 -8.26 -21.33
C THR A 164 -15.44 -7.26 -20.53
N PRO A 165 -15.57 -7.18 -19.20
CA PRO A 165 -14.74 -6.31 -18.39
C PRO A 165 -13.30 -6.80 -18.47
N ARG A 166 -12.36 -5.92 -18.84
CA ARG A 166 -10.94 -6.18 -18.80
C ARG A 166 -10.28 -5.19 -17.87
N GLN A 167 -9.59 -5.68 -16.85
CA GLN A 167 -8.80 -4.83 -15.97
C GLN A 167 -7.46 -4.51 -16.66
N TRP A 168 -7.14 -3.22 -16.74
CA TRP A 168 -5.85 -2.74 -17.22
C TRP A 168 -4.88 -2.64 -16.03
N PHE A 169 -3.61 -2.95 -16.26
CA PHE A 169 -2.50 -2.84 -15.27
C PHE A 169 -2.46 -3.87 -14.14
N ASN A 170 -3.51 -4.66 -13.93
CA ASN A 170 -3.52 -5.75 -12.95
C ASN A 170 -4.36 -6.92 -13.49
N ASP A 171 -3.86 -7.56 -14.54
CA ASP A 171 -4.57 -8.67 -15.21
C ASP A 171 -4.81 -9.87 -14.28
N ALA A 172 -3.92 -10.04 -13.26
CA ALA A 172 -4.06 -11.09 -12.26
C ALA A 172 -5.11 -10.77 -11.17
N ASN A 173 -5.69 -9.55 -11.17
CA ASN A 173 -6.63 -9.07 -10.15
C ASN A 173 -6.15 -9.32 -8.71
N THR A 174 -4.84 -9.19 -8.48
CA THR A 174 -4.21 -9.50 -7.20
C THR A 174 -4.04 -8.21 -6.40
N SER A 175 -4.68 -8.13 -5.23
CA SER A 175 -4.60 -6.97 -4.34
C SER A 175 -3.17 -6.72 -3.86
N THR A 176 -2.37 -7.77 -3.75
CA THR A 176 -0.96 -7.70 -3.37
C THR A 176 -0.15 -6.77 -4.27
N TRP A 177 -0.41 -6.75 -5.59
CA TRP A 177 0.30 -5.88 -6.52
C TRP A 177 0.03 -4.39 -6.30
N PHE A 178 -1.16 -4.05 -5.84
CA PHE A 178 -1.52 -2.69 -5.45
C PHE A 178 -0.97 -2.30 -4.08
N PHE A 179 -0.95 -3.27 -3.14
CA PHE A 179 -0.63 -3.04 -1.74
C PHE A 179 0.88 -2.95 -1.46
N ILE A 180 1.69 -3.83 -2.07
CA ILE A 180 3.13 -3.90 -1.80
C ILE A 180 3.90 -2.62 -2.16
N PRO A 181 3.67 -1.95 -3.32
CA PRO A 181 4.32 -0.66 -3.59
C PRO A 181 4.00 0.38 -2.52
N GLY A 182 2.75 0.39 -2.04
CA GLY A 182 2.34 1.26 -0.95
C GLY A 182 3.03 0.95 0.38
N LEU A 183 3.21 -0.34 0.67
CA LEU A 183 3.94 -0.78 1.85
C LEU A 183 5.42 -0.35 1.80
N VAL A 184 6.05 -0.37 0.63
CA VAL A 184 7.40 0.17 0.44
C VAL A 184 7.45 1.65 0.80
N VAL A 185 6.49 2.45 0.35
CA VAL A 185 6.41 3.89 0.71
C VAL A 185 6.30 4.08 2.22
N LEU A 186 5.42 3.32 2.87
CA LEU A 186 5.21 3.37 4.32
C LEU A 186 6.51 3.05 5.08
N ILE A 187 7.17 1.95 4.71
CA ILE A 187 8.42 1.51 5.33
C ILE A 187 9.51 2.57 5.14
N MET A 188 9.65 3.11 3.92
CA MET A 188 10.66 4.13 3.62
C MET A 188 10.40 5.42 4.39
N THR A 189 9.13 5.81 4.56
CA THR A 189 8.75 6.96 5.39
C THR A 189 9.15 6.75 6.84
N LEU A 190 8.75 5.63 7.42
CA LEU A 190 9.03 5.29 8.80
C LEU A 190 10.54 5.25 9.05
N VAL A 191 11.27 4.48 8.24
CA VAL A 191 12.72 4.29 8.41
C VAL A 191 13.47 5.61 8.22
N GLY A 192 13.18 6.35 7.14
CA GLY A 192 13.87 7.60 6.84
C GLY A 192 13.69 8.65 7.93
N VAL A 193 12.44 8.89 8.34
CA VAL A 193 12.15 9.90 9.38
C VAL A 193 12.70 9.46 10.73
N PHE A 194 12.48 8.19 11.11
CA PHE A 194 12.83 7.71 12.46
C PHE A 194 14.35 7.64 12.67
N LEU A 195 15.12 7.20 11.66
CA LEU A 195 16.58 7.12 11.74
C LEU A 195 17.21 8.47 12.09
N THR A 196 16.87 9.50 11.34
CA THR A 196 17.46 10.83 11.54
C THR A 196 16.93 11.53 12.77
N THR A 197 15.63 11.34 13.07
CA THR A 197 15.03 11.88 14.30
C THR A 197 15.71 11.33 15.54
N MET A 198 15.88 10.01 15.62
CA MET A 198 16.49 9.35 16.76
C MET A 198 17.92 9.80 16.99
N VAL A 199 18.71 9.88 15.93
CA VAL A 199 20.13 10.19 16.04
C VAL A 199 20.37 11.65 16.42
N MET A 200 19.67 12.56 15.78
CA MET A 200 19.83 13.98 16.05
C MET A 200 19.30 14.36 17.44
N ALA A 201 18.16 13.83 17.86
CA ALA A 201 17.59 14.06 19.17
C ALA A 201 18.48 13.48 20.30
N ARG A 202 19.11 12.32 20.05
CA ARG A 202 20.09 11.73 20.98
C ARG A 202 21.31 12.63 21.20
N GLU A 203 21.80 13.30 20.17
CA GLU A 203 22.92 14.23 20.29
C GLU A 203 22.54 15.52 21.02
N TRP A 204 21.29 15.99 20.83
CA TRP A 204 20.75 17.08 21.62
C TRP A 204 20.71 16.72 23.12
N GLU A 205 20.12 15.56 23.44
CA GLU A 205 19.94 15.13 24.82
C GLU A 205 21.26 14.85 25.54
N ARG A 206 22.31 14.43 24.81
CA ARG A 206 23.66 14.21 25.36
C ARG A 206 24.54 15.43 25.37
N GLY A 207 24.08 16.59 24.87
CA GLY A 207 24.86 17.82 24.78
C GLY A 207 26.04 17.80 23.79
N THR A 208 26.15 16.70 22.99
CA THR A 208 27.27 16.56 22.05
C THR A 208 27.15 17.51 20.86
N LEU A 209 25.96 17.96 20.54
CA LEU A 209 25.69 18.96 19.50
C LEU A 209 26.20 20.35 19.93
N GLU A 210 26.09 20.70 21.19
CA GLU A 210 26.63 21.97 21.76
C GLU A 210 28.15 22.01 21.62
N ALA A 211 28.82 20.90 21.89
CA ALA A 211 30.25 20.79 21.68
C ALA A 211 30.65 20.97 20.20
N LEU A 212 29.83 20.52 19.25
CA LEU A 212 30.03 20.74 17.82
C LEU A 212 29.84 22.24 17.44
N PHE A 213 28.94 22.95 18.10
CA PHE A 213 28.68 24.36 17.80
C PHE A 213 29.83 25.29 18.20
N ILE A 214 30.71 24.88 19.14
CA ILE A 214 31.93 25.60 19.50
C ILE A 214 32.97 25.50 18.37
N THR A 215 32.88 24.48 17.53
CA THR A 215 33.78 24.30 16.37
C THR A 215 33.40 25.22 15.19
N PRO A 216 34.33 25.54 14.25
CA PRO A 216 34.07 26.42 13.11
C PRO A 216 33.27 25.67 11.99
N VAL A 217 32.38 24.75 12.35
CA VAL A 217 31.53 23.96 11.42
C VAL A 217 30.20 24.67 11.20
N ARG A 218 29.71 24.71 9.96
CA ARG A 218 28.43 25.31 9.62
C ARG A 218 27.28 24.31 9.88
N PRO A 219 26.04 24.76 10.25
CA PRO A 219 24.93 23.88 10.48
C PRO A 219 24.66 22.91 9.31
N ILE A 220 24.76 23.37 8.06
CA ILE A 220 24.59 22.54 6.88
C ILE A 220 25.65 21.42 6.78
N GLU A 221 26.89 21.66 7.21
CA GLU A 221 27.95 20.65 7.21
C GLU A 221 27.64 19.53 8.23
N ILE A 222 27.04 19.88 9.37
CA ILE A 222 26.58 18.93 10.40
C ILE A 222 25.42 18.10 9.85
N LEU A 223 24.41 18.74 9.26
CA LEU A 223 23.23 18.04 8.75
C LEU A 223 23.59 17.09 7.60
N LEU A 224 24.40 17.54 6.63
CA LEU A 224 24.85 16.71 5.52
C LEU A 224 25.71 15.52 6.01
N SER A 225 26.56 15.74 7.01
CA SER A 225 27.38 14.67 7.57
C SER A 225 26.55 13.56 8.22
N LYS A 226 25.36 13.89 8.73
CA LYS A 226 24.40 12.90 9.24
C LYS A 226 23.59 12.27 8.11
N MET A 227 23.09 13.06 7.19
CA MET A 227 22.26 12.54 6.10
C MET A 227 22.98 11.46 5.29
N ILE A 228 24.26 11.62 4.97
CA ILE A 228 24.99 10.71 4.08
C ILE A 228 25.06 9.27 4.61
N PRO A 229 25.52 8.98 5.84
CA PRO A 229 25.57 7.61 6.34
C PRO A 229 24.18 6.98 6.53
N TYR A 230 23.21 7.77 7.02
CA TYR A 230 21.85 7.28 7.26
C TYR A 230 21.07 7.08 5.95
N PHE A 231 21.36 7.88 4.93
CA PHE A 231 20.90 7.61 3.57
C PHE A 231 21.41 6.26 3.05
N GLY A 232 22.66 5.92 3.32
CA GLY A 232 23.23 4.62 2.94
C GLY A 232 22.46 3.44 3.54
N ILE A 233 22.16 3.49 4.87
CA ILE A 233 21.37 2.44 5.53
C ILE A 233 19.92 2.40 5.02
N ALA A 234 19.28 3.54 4.90
CA ALA A 234 17.92 3.61 4.38
C ALA A 234 17.84 3.08 2.93
N THR A 235 18.87 3.31 2.13
CA THR A 235 18.99 2.73 0.79
C THR A 235 19.13 1.20 0.83
N ILE A 236 19.85 0.64 1.78
CA ILE A 236 19.90 -0.82 1.99
C ILE A 236 18.49 -1.34 2.32
N GLY A 237 17.79 -0.69 3.24
CA GLY A 237 16.39 -1.02 3.57
C GLY A 237 15.47 -0.98 2.33
N PHE A 238 15.62 0.04 1.48
CA PHE A 238 14.90 0.14 0.21
C PHE A 238 15.18 -1.06 -0.70
N TRP A 239 16.44 -1.44 -0.91
CA TRP A 239 16.80 -2.58 -1.74
C TRP A 239 16.24 -3.90 -1.20
N LEU A 240 16.22 -4.08 0.12
CA LEU A 240 15.61 -5.25 0.76
C LEU A 240 14.09 -5.29 0.51
N CYS A 241 13.41 -4.15 0.61
CA CYS A 241 11.99 -4.05 0.29
C CYS A 241 11.71 -4.32 -1.19
N MET A 242 12.55 -3.79 -2.11
CA MET A 242 12.43 -4.04 -3.56
C MET A 242 12.66 -5.51 -3.90
N ALA A 243 13.66 -6.14 -3.29
CA ALA A 243 13.92 -7.56 -3.46
C ALA A 243 12.74 -8.41 -2.97
N ALA A 244 12.18 -8.07 -1.80
CA ALA A 244 10.98 -8.74 -1.29
C ALA A 244 9.78 -8.56 -2.21
N ALA A 245 9.51 -7.34 -2.68
CA ALA A 245 8.42 -7.04 -3.61
C ALA A 245 8.52 -7.89 -4.89
N ARG A 246 9.74 -8.03 -5.44
CA ARG A 246 9.96 -8.77 -6.68
C ARG A 246 9.97 -10.29 -6.51
N TYR A 247 10.72 -10.79 -5.51
CA TYR A 247 11.00 -12.23 -5.38
C TYR A 247 10.02 -12.96 -4.46
N LEU A 248 9.50 -12.31 -3.41
CA LEU A 248 8.54 -12.93 -2.49
C LEU A 248 7.09 -12.73 -2.94
N TYR A 249 6.76 -11.54 -3.42
CA TYR A 249 5.38 -11.18 -3.77
C TYR A 249 5.11 -11.18 -5.28
N GLY A 250 6.12 -11.39 -6.12
CA GLY A 250 5.95 -11.47 -7.57
C GLY A 250 5.39 -10.20 -8.21
N VAL A 251 5.56 -9.03 -7.56
CA VAL A 251 5.02 -7.77 -8.09
C VAL A 251 5.73 -7.42 -9.39
N PRO A 252 4.98 -7.19 -10.49
CA PRO A 252 5.56 -6.82 -11.76
C PRO A 252 6.15 -5.40 -11.69
N VAL A 253 7.21 -5.17 -12.45
CA VAL A 253 7.79 -3.85 -12.67
C VAL A 253 7.71 -3.55 -14.16
N HIS A 254 6.70 -2.79 -14.57
CA HIS A 254 6.48 -2.42 -15.97
C HIS A 254 7.23 -1.14 -16.37
N GLY A 255 7.56 -0.30 -15.39
CA GLY A 255 8.29 0.94 -15.59
C GLY A 255 9.81 0.79 -15.53
N SER A 256 10.50 1.90 -15.81
CA SER A 256 11.96 1.96 -15.74
C SER A 256 12.45 1.86 -14.29
N PHE A 257 13.30 0.86 -14.04
CA PHE A 257 13.95 0.68 -12.75
C PHE A 257 14.78 1.90 -12.32
N LEU A 258 15.38 2.61 -13.28
CA LEU A 258 16.13 3.83 -13.02
C LEU A 258 15.23 4.94 -12.44
N MET A 259 13.98 5.04 -12.93
CA MET A 259 13.02 6.04 -12.42
C MET A 259 12.53 5.69 -11.02
N ILE A 260 12.33 4.41 -10.72
CA ILE A 260 12.05 3.93 -9.35
C ILE A 260 13.21 4.35 -8.42
N LEU A 261 14.45 4.08 -8.83
CA LEU A 261 15.61 4.45 -8.02
C LEU A 261 15.71 5.96 -7.80
N LEU A 262 15.55 6.75 -8.87
CA LEU A 262 15.61 8.21 -8.80
C LEU A 262 14.53 8.79 -7.87
N GLY A 263 13.27 8.37 -8.03
CA GLY A 263 12.18 8.78 -7.16
C GLY A 263 12.41 8.39 -5.70
N SER A 264 12.93 7.18 -5.47
CA SER A 264 13.24 6.68 -4.13
C SER A 264 14.40 7.44 -3.47
N VAL A 265 15.43 7.79 -4.22
CA VAL A 265 16.54 8.63 -3.76
C VAL A 265 16.04 10.02 -3.31
N ILE A 266 15.21 10.65 -4.15
CA ILE A 266 14.64 11.97 -3.80
C ILE A 266 13.76 11.83 -2.56
N TYR A 267 12.90 10.82 -2.50
CA TYR A 267 12.01 10.60 -1.37
C TYR A 267 12.76 10.28 -0.07
N LEU A 268 13.84 9.52 -0.12
CA LEU A 268 14.69 9.29 1.04
C LEU A 268 15.30 10.59 1.58
N ILE A 269 15.74 11.50 0.69
CA ILE A 269 16.23 12.82 1.12
C ILE A 269 15.12 13.62 1.82
N VAL A 270 13.88 13.56 1.31
CA VAL A 270 12.72 14.19 1.95
C VAL A 270 12.50 13.64 3.36
N THR A 271 12.42 12.31 3.52
CA THR A 271 12.12 11.68 4.81
C THR A 271 13.22 11.88 5.82
N LEU A 272 14.49 11.79 5.42
CA LEU A 272 15.64 12.12 6.28
C LEU A 272 15.62 13.59 6.71
N GLY A 273 15.30 14.52 5.79
CA GLY A 273 15.15 15.94 6.08
C GLY A 273 14.00 16.23 7.05
N MET A 274 12.86 15.54 6.91
CA MET A 274 11.73 15.62 7.84
C MET A 274 12.16 15.23 9.26
N GLY A 275 12.85 14.09 9.40
CA GLY A 275 13.31 13.61 10.70
C GLY A 275 14.29 14.56 11.36
N LEU A 276 15.23 15.13 10.59
CA LEU A 276 16.15 16.17 11.09
C LEU A 276 15.39 17.42 11.54
N THR A 277 14.36 17.84 10.82
CA THR A 277 13.55 19.01 11.19
C THR A 277 12.82 18.78 12.50
N ILE A 278 12.13 17.63 12.65
CA ILE A 278 11.39 17.27 13.87
C ILE A 278 12.32 17.23 15.07
N SER A 279 13.47 16.58 14.96
CA SER A 279 14.42 16.44 16.05
C SER A 279 15.13 17.74 16.43
N SER A 280 15.26 18.68 15.48
CA SER A 280 15.82 20.01 15.76
C SER A 280 14.86 20.89 16.57
N VAL A 281 13.54 20.65 16.46
CA VAL A 281 12.52 21.32 17.27
C VAL A 281 12.36 20.64 18.63
N ILE A 282 12.35 19.29 18.63
CA ILE A 282 12.10 18.47 19.82
C ILE A 282 13.44 17.88 20.26
N LYS A 283 14.07 18.54 21.22
CA LYS A 283 15.42 18.18 21.70
C LYS A 283 15.47 16.91 22.57
N ASN A 284 14.33 16.31 22.90
CA ASN A 284 14.22 15.08 23.68
C ASN A 284 14.00 13.87 22.76
N GLN A 285 14.80 12.80 22.91
CA GLN A 285 14.79 11.63 22.06
C GLN A 285 13.44 10.91 22.06
N PHE A 286 12.85 10.68 23.23
CA PHE A 286 11.59 9.96 23.37
C PHE A 286 10.44 10.70 22.66
N PHE A 287 10.27 11.99 22.98
CA PHE A 287 9.22 12.80 22.37
C PHE A 287 9.43 13.01 20.87
N ALA A 288 10.67 13.22 20.44
CA ALA A 288 10.98 13.38 19.01
C ALA A 288 10.62 12.13 18.21
N CYS A 289 10.95 10.94 18.69
CA CYS A 289 10.58 9.67 18.05
C CYS A 289 9.07 9.49 18.02
N GLN A 290 8.37 9.80 19.09
CA GLN A 290 6.92 9.64 19.16
C GLN A 290 6.19 10.62 18.21
N VAL A 291 6.59 11.88 18.19
CA VAL A 291 6.03 12.89 17.29
C VAL A 291 6.37 12.55 15.82
N SER A 292 7.59 12.10 15.55
CA SER A 292 7.97 11.70 14.18
C SER A 292 7.11 10.56 13.66
N MET A 293 6.82 9.56 14.49
CA MET A 293 5.93 8.46 14.13
C MET A 293 4.50 8.95 13.86
N LEU A 294 3.95 9.80 14.72
CA LEU A 294 2.61 10.34 14.56
C LEU A 294 2.48 11.25 13.34
N VAL A 295 3.43 12.14 13.12
CA VAL A 295 3.36 13.15 12.05
C VAL A 295 3.72 12.58 10.67
N SER A 296 4.58 11.57 10.59
CA SER A 296 4.98 11.01 9.30
C SER A 296 4.22 9.73 8.94
N THR A 297 4.17 8.76 9.84
CA THR A 297 3.67 7.41 9.51
C THR A 297 2.14 7.38 9.47
N LEU A 298 1.46 7.99 10.44
CA LEU A 298 0.00 7.95 10.51
C LEU A 298 -0.67 8.66 9.31
N PRO A 299 -0.25 9.88 8.91
CA PRO A 299 -0.77 10.48 7.68
C PRO A 299 -0.40 9.70 6.42
N THR A 300 0.79 9.11 6.37
CA THR A 300 1.18 8.26 5.23
C THR A 300 0.25 7.06 5.09
N VAL A 301 -0.13 6.40 6.17
CA VAL A 301 -1.07 5.26 6.13
C VAL A 301 -2.46 5.71 5.70
N MET A 302 -2.97 6.82 6.26
CA MET A 302 -4.37 7.22 6.11
C MET A 302 -4.63 8.14 4.91
N LEU A 303 -3.66 8.99 4.54
CA LEU A 303 -3.89 10.10 3.63
C LEU A 303 -3.02 10.10 2.37
N SER A 304 -2.18 9.06 2.15
CA SER A 304 -1.31 9.00 0.96
C SER A 304 -1.88 8.20 -0.20
N GLY A 305 -3.08 7.64 -0.06
CA GLY A 305 -3.62 6.70 -1.05
C GLY A 305 -3.12 5.26 -0.87
N PHE A 306 -2.60 4.91 0.34
CA PHE A 306 -2.15 3.56 0.65
C PHE A 306 -3.32 2.59 0.79
N ILE A 307 -4.30 2.90 1.64
CA ILE A 307 -5.44 2.01 1.94
C ILE A 307 -6.57 2.20 0.94
N PHE A 308 -6.84 3.44 0.53
CA PHE A 308 -7.93 3.78 -0.39
C PHE A 308 -7.47 4.85 -1.39
N ASP A 309 -8.13 4.90 -2.55
CA ASP A 309 -7.83 5.93 -3.55
C ASP A 309 -8.29 7.31 -3.03
N LEU A 310 -7.35 8.25 -2.95
CA LEU A 310 -7.61 9.64 -2.53
C LEU A 310 -8.68 10.34 -3.39
N ARG A 311 -8.83 9.95 -4.65
CA ARG A 311 -9.85 10.50 -5.56
C ARG A 311 -11.27 10.20 -5.10
N SER A 312 -11.44 9.12 -4.33
CA SER A 312 -12.73 8.72 -3.74
C SER A 312 -13.00 9.35 -2.37
N ALA A 313 -12.02 10.10 -1.83
CA ALA A 313 -12.12 10.70 -0.51
C ALA A 313 -12.86 12.04 -0.52
N PRO A 314 -13.42 12.50 0.61
CA PRO A 314 -13.97 13.85 0.75
C PRO A 314 -12.93 14.92 0.39
N ALA A 315 -13.39 16.07 -0.13
CA ALA A 315 -12.52 17.14 -0.62
C ALA A 315 -11.46 17.62 0.40
N VAL A 316 -11.79 17.63 1.70
CA VAL A 316 -10.86 18.00 2.77
C VAL A 316 -9.74 16.99 2.89
N VAL A 317 -10.05 15.69 2.87
CA VAL A 317 -9.08 14.59 2.96
C VAL A 317 -8.18 14.60 1.73
N TYR A 318 -8.77 14.83 0.55
CA TYR A 318 -8.04 14.98 -0.70
C TYR A 318 -7.02 16.12 -0.64
N ALA A 319 -7.45 17.32 -0.19
CA ALA A 319 -6.57 18.47 -0.08
C ALA A 319 -5.41 18.25 0.92
N VAL A 320 -5.72 17.68 2.11
CA VAL A 320 -4.69 17.37 3.12
C VAL A 320 -3.74 16.28 2.62
N GLY A 321 -4.25 15.26 1.93
CA GLY A 321 -3.43 14.20 1.34
C GLY A 321 -2.39 14.75 0.35
N HIS A 322 -2.75 15.74 -0.47
CA HIS A 322 -1.85 16.36 -1.45
C HIS A 322 -0.81 17.33 -0.83
N VAL A 323 -0.91 17.64 0.47
CA VAL A 323 0.18 18.32 1.19
C VAL A 323 1.28 17.34 1.64
N LEU A 324 1.04 16.04 1.56
CA LEU A 324 2.00 15.04 2.04
C LEU A 324 2.96 14.61 0.92
N PRO A 325 4.27 14.61 1.15
CA PRO A 325 5.23 14.12 0.15
C PRO A 325 5.06 12.63 -0.13
N ALA A 326 4.54 11.86 0.82
CA ALA A 326 4.26 10.44 0.68
C ALA A 326 3.25 10.14 -0.44
N THR A 327 2.28 11.03 -0.67
CA THR A 327 1.26 10.88 -1.72
C THR A 327 1.89 10.86 -3.11
N TYR A 328 2.77 11.80 -3.40
CA TYR A 328 3.46 11.91 -4.69
C TYR A 328 4.40 10.72 -4.95
N TYR A 329 5.08 10.25 -3.92
CA TYR A 329 5.92 9.07 -4.04
C TYR A 329 5.09 7.79 -4.19
N MET A 330 3.93 7.71 -3.53
CA MET A 330 2.95 6.63 -3.67
C MET A 330 2.43 6.50 -5.11
N GLU A 331 1.99 7.61 -5.68
CA GLU A 331 1.53 7.66 -7.07
C GLU A 331 2.63 7.27 -8.05
N LEU A 332 3.84 7.81 -7.85
CA LEU A 332 5.01 7.50 -8.66
C LEU A 332 5.33 6.01 -8.63
N LEU A 333 5.42 5.40 -7.44
CA LEU A 333 5.73 3.98 -7.31
C LEU A 333 4.63 3.09 -7.90
N LYS A 334 3.37 3.34 -7.58
CA LYS A 334 2.25 2.57 -8.13
C LYS A 334 2.23 2.63 -9.65
N SER A 335 2.45 3.80 -10.25
CA SER A 335 2.53 3.94 -11.69
C SER A 335 3.68 3.14 -12.28
N LEU A 336 4.89 3.26 -11.74
CA LEU A 336 6.07 2.55 -12.24
C LEU A 336 5.99 1.03 -12.07
N PHE A 337 5.35 0.54 -11.02
CA PHE A 337 5.16 -0.89 -10.83
C PHE A 337 4.10 -1.45 -11.77
N LEU A 338 2.93 -0.81 -11.89
CA LEU A 338 1.75 -1.37 -12.53
C LEU A 338 1.47 -0.82 -13.93
N ALA A 339 1.55 0.51 -14.11
CA ALA A 339 1.16 1.18 -15.35
C ALA A 339 2.32 1.36 -16.35
N GLY A 340 3.57 1.39 -15.86
CA GLY A 340 4.74 1.64 -16.67
C GLY A 340 5.23 3.09 -16.60
N ASN A 341 5.86 3.60 -17.67
CA ASN A 341 6.46 4.93 -17.69
C ASN A 341 5.46 5.97 -18.20
N ASP A 342 4.76 6.62 -17.29
CA ASP A 342 4.08 7.89 -17.60
C ASP A 342 5.03 9.05 -17.33
N TRP A 343 5.64 9.59 -18.38
CA TRP A 343 6.64 10.66 -18.28
C TRP A 343 6.08 11.96 -17.72
N ALA A 344 4.79 12.26 -17.93
CA ALA A 344 4.14 13.44 -17.39
C ALA A 344 4.06 13.37 -15.88
N LEU A 345 3.51 12.26 -15.36
CA LEU A 345 3.37 11.98 -13.94
C LEU A 345 4.74 11.86 -13.24
N ILE A 346 5.71 11.16 -13.86
CA ILE A 346 7.06 11.01 -13.31
C ILE A 346 7.74 12.37 -13.12
N ARG A 347 7.69 13.23 -14.14
CA ARG A 347 8.30 14.56 -14.08
C ARG A 347 7.65 15.43 -13.01
N GLU A 348 6.33 15.46 -12.96
CA GLU A 348 5.57 16.26 -12.00
C GLU A 348 5.88 15.83 -10.57
N ASN A 349 5.74 14.54 -10.26
CA ASN A 349 5.97 14.01 -8.91
C ASN A 349 7.43 14.16 -8.49
N CYS A 350 8.40 13.92 -9.37
CA CYS A 350 9.82 14.12 -9.05
C CYS A 350 10.16 15.61 -8.79
N LEU A 351 9.56 16.55 -9.51
CA LEU A 351 9.74 17.99 -9.25
C LEU A 351 9.16 18.40 -7.90
N ILE A 352 7.96 17.95 -7.57
CA ILE A 352 7.32 18.22 -6.28
C ILE A 352 8.14 17.62 -5.13
N LEU A 353 8.54 16.35 -5.26
CA LEU A 353 9.40 15.70 -4.27
C LEU A 353 10.75 16.39 -4.12
N GLY A 354 11.36 16.85 -5.22
CA GLY A 354 12.57 17.67 -5.20
C GLY A 354 12.38 18.98 -4.44
N GLY A 355 11.24 19.64 -4.62
CA GLY A 355 10.84 20.81 -3.83
C GLY A 355 10.74 20.52 -2.34
N TYR A 356 10.11 19.39 -1.95
CA TYR A 356 10.06 18.95 -0.55
C TYR A 356 11.45 18.62 0.02
N ALA A 357 12.33 18.00 -0.78
CA ALA A 357 13.70 17.71 -0.36
C ALA A 357 14.48 18.99 0.00
N VAL A 358 14.38 19.99 -0.87
CA VAL A 358 15.00 21.32 -0.61
C VAL A 358 14.35 22.01 0.59
N PHE A 359 13.01 21.96 0.68
CA PHE A 359 12.25 22.58 1.77
C PHE A 359 12.63 22.00 3.13
N PHE A 360 12.56 20.68 3.33
CA PHE A 360 12.86 20.08 4.63
C PHE A 360 14.35 20.15 4.99
N THR A 361 15.25 19.99 4.02
CA THR A 361 16.68 20.17 4.27
C THR A 361 16.99 21.62 4.61
N GLY A 362 16.40 22.58 3.93
CA GLY A 362 16.54 24.01 4.23
C GLY A 362 15.95 24.38 5.59
N LEU A 363 14.74 23.89 5.88
CA LEU A 363 14.07 24.12 7.17
C LEU A 363 14.90 23.56 8.33
N SER A 364 15.44 22.34 8.20
CA SER A 364 16.32 21.76 9.21
C SER A 364 17.57 22.62 9.46
N CYS A 365 18.15 23.22 8.40
CA CYS A 365 19.27 24.14 8.54
C CYS A 365 18.92 25.45 9.29
N VAL A 366 17.73 25.98 9.06
CA VAL A 366 17.24 27.20 9.71
C VAL A 366 16.92 26.97 11.18
N VAL A 367 16.29 25.82 11.48
CA VAL A 367 15.89 25.46 12.84
C VAL A 367 17.10 25.05 13.69
N THR A 368 18.10 24.39 13.11
CA THR A 368 19.35 24.01 13.77
C THR A 368 20.28 25.23 13.85
N LYS A 369 19.88 26.26 14.61
CA LYS A 369 20.72 27.46 14.86
C LYS A 369 21.79 27.17 15.90
N LYS A 370 23.00 27.75 15.69
CA LYS A 370 24.04 27.84 16.71
C LYS A 370 23.61 28.90 17.76
N ARG A 371 22.73 28.52 18.69
CA ARG A 371 22.50 29.31 19.92
C ARG A 371 22.95 28.47 21.10
N LEU A 372 23.97 28.96 21.80
CA LEU A 372 24.29 28.59 23.17
C LEU A 372 23.27 29.36 24.03
N GLU A 373 22.23 28.70 24.51
CA GLU A 373 21.40 29.17 25.61
C GLU A 373 22.00 28.69 26.90
#